data_9cd7a709561203e11ff6290776961bf5
#
_entry.id   9cd7a709561203e11ff6290776961bf5
#
_cell.length_a   1.000
_cell.length_b   1.000
_cell.length_c   1.000
_cell.angle_alpha   90.00
_cell.angle_beta   90.00
_cell.angle_gamma   90.00
#
_symmetry.space_group_name_H-M   'P 1'
#
loop_
_entity.id
_entity.type
_entity.pdbx_description
1 polymer ?
#
loop_
_entity_poly.entity_id
_entity_poly.type
_entity_poly.pdbx_seq_one_letter_code
_entity_poly.pdbx_strand_id
1 'polypeptide(L)'
;MQKKVDRVNQKSGEDALEVMHAIVHLYRSHQMRGLRNGIQAGSHELAHMEIKVLRFFGRHPGATQSDLVAHSGRDKAQVARLIKGLRDAGMLDAAADEADRRSIRLTQSSAGQAVCEELHRQSGALGKMALAGLDTDEQARLMALLARVRANLEASAA
;
A
#
# COMPACT_ATOMS: atom_id res chain seq x y z
N MET A 1 4.07 -1.52 43.70
CA MET A 1 3.61 -2.58 42.76
C MET A 1 3.31 -2.00 41.37
N GLN A 2 2.71 -0.82 41.27
CA GLN A 2 2.35 -0.12 40.02
C GLN A 2 3.54 0.09 39.05
N LYS A 3 4.67 0.67 39.53
CA LYS A 3 5.86 0.94 38.70
C LYS A 3 6.49 -0.28 38.00
N LYS A 4 6.31 -1.49 38.57
CA LYS A 4 6.84 -2.72 37.96
C LYS A 4 5.94 -3.23 36.83
N VAL A 5 4.64 -3.08 36.98
CA VAL A 5 3.63 -3.41 35.96
C VAL A 5 3.74 -2.46 34.77
N ASP A 6 3.95 -1.16 35.01
CA ASP A 6 4.10 -0.15 33.96
C ASP A 6 5.35 -0.41 33.10
N ARG A 7 6.47 -0.79 33.71
CA ARG A 7 7.72 -1.16 32.98
C ARG A 7 7.57 -2.42 32.14
N VAL A 8 6.85 -3.43 32.64
CA VAL A 8 6.59 -4.67 31.88
C VAL A 8 5.70 -4.38 30.68
N ASN A 9 4.65 -3.58 30.83
CA ASN A 9 3.78 -3.19 29.74
C ASN A 9 4.50 -2.31 28.69
N GLN A 10 5.37 -1.40 29.13
CA GLN A 10 6.16 -0.57 28.23
C GLN A 10 7.12 -1.40 27.39
N LYS A 11 7.87 -2.32 28.00
CA LYS A 11 8.76 -3.22 27.30
C LYS A 11 8.02 -4.13 26.32
N SER A 12 6.87 -4.68 26.73
CA SER A 12 6.04 -5.51 25.83
C SER A 12 5.52 -4.72 24.63
N GLY A 13 5.21 -3.43 24.80
CA GLY A 13 4.81 -2.54 23.70
C GLY A 13 5.96 -2.26 22.72
N GLU A 14 7.16 -2.02 23.23
CA GLU A 14 8.37 -1.82 22.41
C GLU A 14 8.71 -3.08 21.62
N ASP A 15 8.70 -4.26 22.25
CA ASP A 15 8.93 -5.56 21.60
C ASP A 15 7.89 -5.84 20.49
N ALA A 16 6.61 -5.54 20.73
CA ALA A 16 5.56 -5.71 19.73
C ALA A 16 5.74 -4.78 18.53
N LEU A 17 6.11 -3.52 18.75
CA LEU A 17 6.38 -2.57 17.66
C LEU A 17 7.61 -2.97 16.85
N GLU A 18 8.66 -3.50 17.49
CA GLU A 18 9.85 -4.00 16.81
C GLU A 18 9.49 -5.17 15.87
N VAL A 19 8.70 -6.14 16.34
CA VAL A 19 8.21 -7.24 15.51
C VAL A 19 7.36 -6.73 14.34
N MET A 20 6.47 -5.78 14.58
CA MET A 20 5.65 -5.18 13.52
C MET A 20 6.51 -4.45 12.48
N HIS A 21 7.53 -3.69 12.88
CA HIS A 21 8.47 -3.06 11.96
C HIS A 21 9.24 -4.08 11.13
N ALA A 22 9.73 -5.15 11.75
CA ALA A 22 10.41 -6.24 11.04
C ALA A 22 9.51 -6.90 10.00
N ILE A 23 8.24 -7.19 10.35
CA ILE A 23 7.26 -7.75 9.43
C ILE A 23 7.01 -6.81 8.24
N VAL A 24 6.81 -5.50 8.49
CA VAL A 24 6.60 -4.51 7.43
C VAL A 24 7.83 -4.41 6.52
N HIS A 25 9.03 -4.44 7.09
CA HIS A 25 10.27 -4.42 6.32
C HIS A 25 10.42 -5.68 5.43
N LEU A 26 10.17 -6.86 5.98
CA LEU A 26 10.20 -8.13 5.22
C LEU A 26 9.14 -8.14 4.11
N TYR A 27 7.92 -7.71 4.41
CA TYR A 27 6.84 -7.62 3.42
C TYR A 27 7.24 -6.71 2.25
N ARG A 28 7.78 -5.52 2.53
CA ARG A 28 8.26 -4.59 1.50
C ARG A 28 9.39 -5.19 0.67
N SER A 29 10.35 -5.84 1.31
CA SER A 29 11.49 -6.48 0.64
C SER A 29 11.03 -7.60 -0.30
N HIS A 30 10.06 -8.42 0.10
CA HIS A 30 9.47 -9.46 -0.75
C HIS A 30 8.69 -8.87 -1.91
N GLN A 31 7.91 -7.82 -1.67
CA GLN A 31 7.15 -7.14 -2.71
C GLN A 31 8.07 -6.56 -3.80
N MET A 32 9.17 -5.92 -3.41
CA MET A 32 10.14 -5.36 -4.35
C MET A 32 10.89 -6.45 -5.14
N ARG A 33 11.27 -7.56 -4.49
CA ARG A 33 11.89 -8.70 -5.20
C ARG A 33 10.96 -9.34 -6.21
N GLY A 34 9.69 -9.49 -5.86
CA GLY A 34 8.68 -10.04 -6.75
C GLY A 34 8.49 -9.17 -8.01
N LEU A 35 8.51 -7.84 -7.86
CA LEU A 35 8.43 -6.92 -8.99
C LEU A 35 9.63 -7.06 -9.94
N ARG A 36 10.85 -7.20 -9.42
CA ARG A 36 12.05 -7.41 -10.26
C ARG A 36 12.00 -8.71 -11.05
N ASN A 37 11.43 -9.77 -10.49
CA ASN A 37 11.39 -11.09 -11.11
C ASN A 37 10.19 -11.30 -12.04
N GLY A 38 9.09 -10.54 -11.85
CA GLY A 38 7.83 -10.75 -12.56
C GLY A 38 7.53 -9.74 -13.66
N ILE A 39 8.18 -8.60 -13.66
CA ILE A 39 7.94 -7.53 -14.63
C ILE A 39 9.19 -7.35 -15.49
N GLN A 40 9.24 -8.08 -16.62
CA GLN A 40 10.10 -7.71 -17.75
C GLN A 40 9.56 -6.48 -18.50
N ALA A 41 8.87 -5.59 -17.82
CA ALA A 41 8.42 -4.32 -18.36
C ALA A 41 9.49 -3.27 -18.11
N GLY A 42 10.28 -3.00 -19.12
CA GLY A 42 11.18 -1.86 -19.30
C GLY A 42 11.56 -1.07 -18.04
N SER A 43 12.83 -1.15 -17.68
CA SER A 43 13.67 -0.24 -16.88
C SER A 43 13.09 0.70 -15.81
N HIS A 44 11.79 0.68 -15.48
CA HIS A 44 11.21 1.52 -14.43
C HIS A 44 10.88 0.67 -13.20
N GLU A 45 11.70 0.83 -12.15
CA GLU A 45 11.46 0.24 -10.85
C GLU A 45 10.40 1.08 -10.12
N LEU A 46 9.16 0.56 -10.05
CA LEU A 46 8.07 1.25 -9.36
C LEU A 46 8.34 1.36 -7.86
N ALA A 47 8.41 2.59 -7.38
CA ALA A 47 8.51 2.86 -5.96
C ALA A 47 7.19 2.52 -5.23
N HIS A 48 7.28 2.24 -3.93
CA HIS A 48 6.10 1.90 -3.11
C HIS A 48 4.96 2.92 -3.23
N MET A 49 5.28 4.19 -3.41
CA MET A 49 4.28 5.25 -3.55
C MET A 49 3.59 5.24 -4.91
N GLU A 50 4.31 4.93 -5.97
CA GLU A 50 3.74 4.78 -7.32
C GLU A 50 2.75 3.61 -7.36
N ILE A 51 3.05 2.50 -6.67
CA ILE A 51 2.13 1.37 -6.52
C ILE A 51 0.83 1.79 -5.82
N LYS A 52 0.92 2.62 -4.76
CA LYS A 52 -0.28 3.12 -4.06
C LYS A 52 -1.13 4.01 -4.98
N VAL A 53 -0.50 4.89 -5.73
CA VAL A 53 -1.17 5.77 -6.71
C VAL A 53 -1.83 4.94 -7.81
N LEU A 54 -1.10 3.98 -8.36
CA LEU A 54 -1.61 3.09 -9.40
C LEU A 54 -2.84 2.29 -8.91
N ARG A 55 -2.79 1.74 -7.70
CA ARG A 55 -3.92 1.04 -7.08
C ARG A 55 -5.12 1.95 -6.79
N PHE A 56 -4.88 3.24 -6.48
CA PHE A 56 -5.96 4.20 -6.31
C PHE A 56 -6.74 4.35 -7.61
N PHE A 57 -6.08 4.60 -8.74
CA PHE A 57 -6.75 4.76 -10.03
C PHE A 57 -7.38 3.47 -10.56
N GLY A 58 -6.90 2.31 -10.12
CA GLY A 58 -7.58 1.03 -10.39
C GLY A 58 -8.90 0.87 -9.65
N ARG A 59 -9.00 1.40 -8.43
CA ARG A 59 -10.23 1.39 -7.62
C ARG A 59 -11.18 2.53 -7.95
N HIS A 60 -10.64 3.61 -8.50
CA HIS A 60 -11.37 4.84 -8.85
C HIS A 60 -11.05 5.26 -10.29
N PRO A 61 -11.47 4.45 -11.30
CA PRO A 61 -11.22 4.77 -12.70
C PRO A 61 -11.90 6.09 -13.07
N GLY A 62 -11.18 6.95 -13.77
CA GLY A 62 -11.66 8.28 -14.13
C GLY A 62 -11.54 9.33 -13.01
N ALA A 63 -10.95 9.01 -11.87
CA ALA A 63 -10.64 10.00 -10.86
C ALA A 63 -9.57 11.00 -11.34
N THR A 64 -9.56 12.19 -10.74
CA THR A 64 -8.61 13.26 -11.04
C THR A 64 -7.43 13.27 -10.08
N GLN A 65 -6.42 14.09 -10.39
CA GLN A 65 -5.32 14.37 -9.44
C GLN A 65 -5.86 14.95 -8.12
N SER A 66 -6.88 15.82 -8.19
CA SER A 66 -7.46 16.45 -6.99
C SER A 66 -8.13 15.41 -6.07
N ASP A 67 -8.80 14.42 -6.64
CA ASP A 67 -9.40 13.32 -5.88
C ASP A 67 -8.32 12.52 -5.14
N LEU A 68 -7.17 12.25 -5.79
CA LEU A 68 -6.06 11.56 -5.14
C LEU A 68 -5.42 12.42 -4.05
N VAL A 69 -5.28 13.74 -4.23
CA VAL A 69 -4.80 14.66 -3.18
C VAL A 69 -5.72 14.60 -1.97
N ALA A 70 -7.03 14.72 -2.18
CA ALA A 70 -8.03 14.65 -1.11
C ALA A 70 -8.00 13.29 -0.37
N HIS A 71 -7.86 12.18 -1.12
CA HIS A 71 -7.82 10.84 -0.55
C HIS A 71 -6.53 10.56 0.24
N SER A 72 -5.39 11.07 -0.23
CA SER A 72 -4.08 10.73 0.34
C SER A 72 -3.58 11.71 1.41
N GLY A 73 -4.18 12.91 1.49
CA GLY A 73 -3.72 14.01 2.36
C GLY A 73 -2.31 14.53 2.01
N ARG A 74 -1.81 14.23 0.80
CA ARG A 74 -0.45 14.56 0.38
C ARG A 74 -0.37 15.90 -0.33
N ASP A 75 0.84 16.44 -0.38
CA ASP A 75 1.15 17.63 -1.15
C ASP A 75 0.85 17.45 -2.64
N LYS A 76 0.21 18.47 -3.24
CA LYS A 76 -0.23 18.45 -4.64
C LYS A 76 0.93 18.26 -5.63
N ALA A 77 2.09 18.86 -5.36
CA ALA A 77 3.26 18.76 -6.25
C ALA A 77 3.88 17.36 -6.19
N GLN A 78 3.87 16.72 -5.02
CA GLN A 78 4.31 15.34 -4.86
C GLN A 78 3.40 14.37 -5.61
N VAL A 79 2.06 14.54 -5.50
CA VAL A 79 1.08 13.74 -6.23
C VAL A 79 1.24 13.92 -7.73
N ALA A 80 1.43 15.16 -8.21
CA ALA A 80 1.65 15.45 -9.62
C ALA A 80 2.90 14.73 -10.19
N ARG A 81 3.99 14.70 -9.42
CA ARG A 81 5.23 13.98 -9.83
C ARG A 81 5.01 12.48 -9.93
N LEU A 82 4.30 11.86 -8.98
CA LEU A 82 3.98 10.44 -9.01
C LEU A 82 3.09 10.08 -10.21
N ILE A 83 2.05 10.88 -10.48
CA ILE A 83 1.17 10.70 -11.63
C ILE A 83 1.97 10.84 -12.94
N LYS A 84 2.82 11.88 -13.03
CA LYS A 84 3.67 12.09 -14.20
C LYS A 84 4.58 10.87 -14.44
N GLY A 85 5.28 10.38 -13.42
CA GLY A 85 6.14 9.19 -13.53
C GLY A 85 5.38 7.96 -14.03
N LEU A 86 4.20 7.69 -13.49
CA LEU A 86 3.35 6.57 -13.94
C LEU A 86 2.82 6.73 -15.37
N ARG A 87 2.53 7.95 -15.81
CA ARG A 87 2.13 8.24 -17.19
C ARG A 87 3.31 8.07 -18.15
N ASP A 88 4.47 8.61 -17.80
CA ASP A 88 5.71 8.47 -18.60
C ASP A 88 6.12 6.98 -18.73
N ALA A 89 5.84 6.17 -17.70
CA ALA A 89 6.04 4.72 -17.72
C ALA A 89 4.90 3.94 -18.42
N GLY A 90 3.89 4.61 -18.97
CA GLY A 90 2.77 3.98 -19.67
C GLY A 90 1.81 3.19 -18.76
N MET A 91 1.80 3.47 -17.46
CA MET A 91 0.98 2.76 -16.47
C MET A 91 -0.38 3.41 -16.23
N LEU A 92 -0.54 4.69 -16.62
CA LEU A 92 -1.77 5.47 -16.53
C LEU A 92 -2.11 6.10 -17.89
N ASP A 93 -3.36 5.98 -18.28
CA ASP A 93 -3.97 6.71 -19.37
C ASP A 93 -4.64 7.98 -18.85
N ALA A 94 -4.68 9.00 -19.70
CA ALA A 94 -5.27 10.30 -19.37
C ALA A 94 -6.24 10.72 -20.47
N ALA A 95 -7.44 11.13 -20.07
CA ALA A 95 -8.44 11.71 -20.95
C ALA A 95 -8.89 13.08 -20.41
N ALA A 96 -9.23 14.00 -21.32
CA ALA A 96 -9.86 15.25 -20.92
C ALA A 96 -11.24 14.95 -20.31
N ASP A 97 -11.60 15.68 -19.26
CA ASP A 97 -12.96 15.63 -18.73
C ASP A 97 -13.92 16.33 -19.72
N GLU A 98 -15.02 15.66 -20.08
CA GLU A 98 -16.01 16.22 -21.00
C GLU A 98 -16.74 17.42 -20.40
N ALA A 99 -16.92 17.44 -19.08
CA ALA A 99 -17.61 18.52 -18.36
C ALA A 99 -16.66 19.68 -17.99
N ASP A 100 -15.38 19.39 -17.71
CA ASP A 100 -14.36 20.39 -17.37
C ASP A 100 -13.05 20.10 -18.12
N ARG A 101 -12.85 20.76 -19.25
CA ARG A 101 -11.66 20.62 -20.10
C ARG A 101 -10.33 20.96 -19.40
N ARG A 102 -10.36 21.58 -18.22
CA ARG A 102 -9.18 21.88 -17.39
C ARG A 102 -8.82 20.68 -16.50
N SER A 103 -9.73 19.74 -16.34
CA SER A 103 -9.55 18.54 -15.53
C SER A 103 -9.12 17.35 -16.40
N ILE A 104 -8.22 16.56 -15.89
CA ILE A 104 -7.73 15.33 -16.53
C ILE A 104 -8.21 14.15 -15.70
N ARG A 105 -8.93 13.24 -16.35
CA ARG A 105 -9.34 11.96 -15.78
C ARG A 105 -8.27 10.91 -16.05
N LEU A 106 -7.96 10.15 -15.03
CA LEU A 106 -6.89 9.15 -15.05
C LEU A 106 -7.48 7.75 -14.83
N THR A 107 -6.98 6.82 -15.62
CA THR A 107 -7.31 5.39 -15.49
C THR A 107 -6.04 4.56 -15.58
N GLN A 108 -6.06 3.35 -15.05
CA GLN A 108 -4.97 2.41 -15.31
C GLN A 108 -4.97 2.03 -16.80
N SER A 109 -3.79 2.03 -17.40
CA SER A 109 -3.57 1.38 -18.70
C SER A 109 -3.61 -0.15 -18.55
N SER A 110 -3.63 -0.88 -19.65
CA SER A 110 -3.49 -2.34 -19.64
C SER A 110 -2.18 -2.80 -18.96
N ALA A 111 -1.09 -2.07 -19.16
CA ALA A 111 0.18 -2.33 -18.48
C ALA A 111 0.08 -2.09 -16.97
N GLY A 112 -0.57 -1.00 -16.56
CA GLY A 112 -0.83 -0.71 -15.15
C GLY A 112 -1.70 -1.75 -14.46
N GLN A 113 -2.73 -2.25 -15.15
CA GLN A 113 -3.58 -3.33 -14.65
C GLN A 113 -2.77 -4.62 -14.45
N ALA A 114 -1.98 -5.04 -15.44
CA ALA A 114 -1.13 -6.23 -15.35
C ALA A 114 -0.15 -6.16 -14.16
N VAL A 115 0.44 -4.98 -13.91
CA VAL A 115 1.29 -4.76 -12.73
C VAL A 115 0.50 -4.95 -11.43
N CYS A 116 -0.69 -4.38 -11.33
CA CYS A 116 -1.53 -4.52 -10.13
C CYS A 116 -1.97 -5.96 -9.88
N GLU A 117 -2.32 -6.71 -10.93
CA GLU A 117 -2.69 -8.12 -10.86
C GLU A 117 -1.52 -8.98 -10.38
N GLU A 118 -0.32 -8.76 -10.93
CA GLU A 118 0.88 -9.47 -10.51
C GLU A 118 1.21 -9.18 -9.05
N LEU A 119 1.13 -7.91 -8.61
CA LEU A 119 1.29 -7.53 -7.21
C LEU A 119 0.26 -8.19 -6.29
N HIS A 120 -0.99 -8.32 -6.75
CA HIS A 120 -2.04 -9.01 -6.01
C HIS A 120 -1.73 -10.50 -5.86
N ARG A 121 -1.33 -11.15 -6.94
CA ARG A 121 -0.94 -12.56 -6.95
C ARG A 121 0.24 -12.84 -5.99
N GLN A 122 1.26 -11.98 -6.02
CA GLN A 122 2.42 -12.08 -5.13
C GLN A 122 2.04 -11.86 -3.66
N SER A 123 1.17 -10.90 -3.39
CA SER A 123 0.66 -10.64 -2.03
C SER A 123 -0.11 -11.85 -1.49
N GLY A 124 -0.90 -12.53 -2.33
CA GLY A 124 -1.60 -13.76 -1.94
C GLY A 124 -0.65 -14.91 -1.60
N ALA A 125 0.40 -15.12 -2.41
CA ALA A 125 1.42 -16.13 -2.15
C ALA A 125 2.21 -15.82 -0.87
N LEU A 126 2.58 -14.55 -0.68
CA LEU A 126 3.29 -14.09 0.52
C LEU A 126 2.41 -14.23 1.78
N GLY A 127 1.11 -13.93 1.67
CA GLY A 127 0.15 -14.12 2.76
C GLY A 127 0.04 -15.58 3.19
N LYS A 128 -0.03 -16.50 2.23
CA LYS A 128 -0.03 -17.95 2.52
C LYS A 128 1.26 -18.38 3.22
N MET A 129 2.41 -17.89 2.76
CA MET A 129 3.71 -18.18 3.38
C MET A 129 3.80 -17.62 4.80
N ALA A 130 3.36 -16.37 5.00
CA ALA A 130 3.43 -15.70 6.30
C ALA A 130 2.52 -16.35 7.36
N LEU A 131 1.42 -16.97 6.94
CA LEU A 131 0.47 -17.63 7.83
C LEU A 131 0.65 -19.17 7.87
N ALA A 132 1.70 -19.69 7.25
CA ALA A 132 1.97 -21.12 7.25
C ALA A 132 2.19 -21.61 8.68
N GLY A 133 1.52 -22.71 9.03
CA GLY A 133 1.57 -23.29 10.38
C GLY A 133 0.57 -22.73 11.38
N LEU A 134 -0.16 -21.66 11.03
CA LEU A 134 -1.29 -21.18 11.83
C LEU A 134 -2.58 -21.85 11.38
N ASP A 135 -3.34 -22.39 12.33
CA ASP A 135 -4.68 -22.89 12.07
C ASP A 135 -5.69 -21.76 11.87
N THR A 136 -6.94 -22.12 11.54
CA THR A 136 -8.01 -21.14 11.23
C THR A 136 -8.32 -20.23 12.43
N ASP A 137 -8.33 -20.79 13.65
CA ASP A 137 -8.66 -20.03 14.86
C ASP A 137 -7.52 -19.08 15.25
N GLU A 138 -6.27 -19.53 15.09
CA GLU A 138 -5.07 -18.71 15.29
C GLU A 138 -5.02 -17.56 14.28
N GLN A 139 -5.34 -17.80 13.00
CA GLN A 139 -5.43 -16.77 11.99
C GLN A 139 -6.53 -15.75 12.31
N ALA A 140 -7.71 -16.19 12.72
CA ALA A 140 -8.81 -15.31 13.12
C ALA A 140 -8.43 -14.46 14.34
N ARG A 141 -7.78 -15.06 15.33
CA ARG A 141 -7.30 -14.37 16.53
C ARG A 141 -6.22 -13.34 16.21
N LEU A 142 -5.27 -13.69 15.37
CA LEU A 142 -4.23 -12.74 14.88
C LEU A 142 -4.87 -11.53 14.20
N MET A 143 -5.82 -11.75 13.28
CA MET A 143 -6.51 -10.66 12.60
C MET A 143 -7.28 -9.76 13.56
N ALA A 144 -7.95 -10.30 14.56
CA ALA A 144 -8.67 -9.54 15.58
C ALA A 144 -7.71 -8.68 16.43
N LEU A 145 -6.55 -9.24 16.83
CA LEU A 145 -5.55 -8.51 17.60
C LEU A 145 -4.91 -7.37 16.76
N LEU A 146 -4.55 -7.63 15.52
CA LEU A 146 -4.00 -6.61 14.62
C LEU A 146 -5.02 -5.49 14.33
N ALA A 147 -6.31 -5.82 14.19
CA ALA A 147 -7.37 -4.83 14.04
C ALA A 147 -7.49 -3.91 15.27
N ARG A 148 -7.35 -4.44 16.49
CA ARG A 148 -7.34 -3.66 17.73
C ARG A 148 -6.12 -2.76 17.82
N VAL A 149 -4.93 -3.27 17.48
CA VAL A 149 -3.69 -2.45 17.44
C VAL A 149 -3.85 -1.27 16.48
N ARG A 150 -4.38 -1.54 15.28
CA ARG A 150 -4.66 -0.49 14.28
C ARG A 150 -5.63 0.56 14.83
N ALA A 151 -6.76 0.15 15.41
CA ALA A 151 -7.75 1.08 15.96
C ALA A 151 -7.17 1.96 17.08
N ASN A 152 -6.32 1.40 17.95
CA ASN A 152 -5.63 2.16 19.00
C ASN A 152 -4.69 3.24 18.42
N LEU A 153 -3.96 2.91 17.36
CA LEU A 153 -3.07 3.85 16.68
C LEU A 153 -3.85 4.96 15.95
N GLU A 154 -4.97 4.60 15.29
CA GLU A 154 -5.85 5.57 14.64
C GLU A 154 -6.46 6.56 15.65
N ALA A 155 -6.88 6.08 16.81
CA ALA A 155 -7.44 6.92 17.87
C ALA A 155 -6.41 7.87 18.52
N SER A 156 -5.13 7.51 18.51
CA SER A 156 -4.05 8.36 19.06
C SER A 156 -3.56 9.44 18.09
N ALA A 157 -3.97 9.39 16.83
CA ALA A 157 -3.59 10.34 15.78
C ALA A 157 -4.64 11.44 15.55
N ALA A 158 -5.79 11.36 16.21
CA ALA A 158 -6.89 12.33 16.20
C ALA A 158 -6.74 13.33 17.34
#